data_2ac819ba0298c834d3390128da0fe5a4
#
_entry.id   2ac819ba0298c834d3390128da0fe5a4
#
_cell.length_a   1.000
_cell.length_b   1.000
_cell.length_c   1.000
_cell.angle_alpha   90.00
_cell.angle_beta   90.00
_cell.angle_gamma   90.00
#
_symmetry.space_group_name_H-M   'P 1'
#
loop_
_entity.id
_entity.type
_entity.pdbx_description
1 polymer ?
#
loop_
_entity_poly.entity_id
_entity_poly.type
_entity_poly.pdbx_seq_one_letter_code
_entity_poly.pdbx_strand_id
1 'polypeptide(L)'
;MPNDQTLQYRLRRLVPKPVRSAIRRARSRGTLAAAGETPRRGPNDPGGIARLHVGCGPKNLMADWWNVDIRSFKGIDEVVDVTAPWPWQNLDYVYGEHFLEHLGLDDAVAFLRQARLRLRPGGRIRLSTPGLEWVWQTHFKADQDAPNVVTDTYRANRAFHGWGHEFLYSRPFLEHLLGAMGLTDVHFFAYGESDDPNLRNLEMHGTYVITDGWPNVWNVEATRPADDVWQPSSEFADEIEREFVRYVRSGH
;
A
#
# COMPACT_ATOMS: atom_id res chain seq x y z
N MET A 1 -14.63 -28.75 -6.75
CA MET A 1 -15.50 -27.60 -6.47
C MET A 1 -14.64 -26.35 -6.47
N PRO A 2 -14.95 -25.26 -7.17
CA PRO A 2 -14.15 -24.05 -7.14
C PRO A 2 -14.20 -23.48 -5.72
N ASN A 3 -13.02 -23.14 -5.20
CA ASN A 3 -12.81 -22.62 -3.86
C ASN A 3 -13.62 -21.32 -3.70
N ASP A 4 -14.28 -21.13 -2.57
CA ASP A 4 -15.16 -19.99 -2.23
C ASP A 4 -14.49 -18.62 -2.46
N GLN A 5 -13.17 -18.54 -2.29
CA GLN A 5 -12.38 -17.36 -2.61
C GLN A 5 -12.40 -16.97 -4.11
N THR A 6 -12.47 -17.93 -5.01
CA THR A 6 -12.52 -17.67 -6.45
C THR A 6 -13.88 -17.12 -6.87
N LEU A 7 -14.95 -17.57 -6.24
CA LEU A 7 -16.31 -17.09 -6.47
C LEU A 7 -16.51 -15.66 -5.96
N GLN A 8 -16.02 -15.37 -4.75
CA GLN A 8 -16.04 -14.02 -4.16
C GLN A 8 -15.21 -13.03 -4.98
N TYR A 9 -14.06 -13.46 -5.53
CA TYR A 9 -13.25 -12.65 -6.42
C TYR A 9 -13.96 -12.33 -7.75
N ARG A 10 -14.65 -13.31 -8.33
CA ARG A 10 -15.43 -13.12 -9.57
C ARG A 10 -16.63 -12.20 -9.36
N LEU A 11 -17.37 -12.36 -8.28
CA LEU A 11 -18.52 -11.51 -7.93
C LEU A 11 -18.09 -10.06 -7.66
N ARG A 12 -16.92 -9.84 -7.05
CA ARG A 12 -16.37 -8.50 -6.86
C ARG A 12 -16.09 -7.76 -8.17
N ARG A 13 -15.72 -8.45 -9.25
CA ARG A 13 -15.49 -7.83 -10.57
C ARG A 13 -16.76 -7.32 -11.24
N LEU A 14 -17.93 -7.85 -10.87
CA LEU A 14 -19.22 -7.43 -11.42
C LEU A 14 -19.78 -6.15 -10.79
N VAL A 15 -19.21 -5.71 -9.65
CA VAL A 15 -19.64 -4.48 -8.99
C VAL A 15 -18.72 -3.32 -9.45
N PRO A 16 -19.29 -2.23 -10.00
CA PRO A 16 -18.49 -1.06 -10.41
C PRO A 16 -17.60 -0.53 -9.28
N LYS A 17 -16.36 -0.09 -9.62
CA LYS A 17 -15.36 0.36 -8.64
C LYS A 17 -15.89 1.43 -7.65
N PRO A 18 -16.64 2.48 -8.06
CA PRO A 18 -17.18 3.46 -7.12
C PRO A 18 -18.17 2.84 -6.13
N VAL A 19 -18.92 1.80 -6.55
CA VAL A 19 -19.84 1.09 -5.65
C VAL A 19 -19.07 0.23 -4.65
N ARG A 20 -17.94 -0.38 -5.05
CA ARG A 20 -17.08 -1.14 -4.13
C ARG A 20 -16.47 -0.27 -3.05
N SER A 21 -15.96 0.92 -3.41
CA SER A 21 -15.41 1.87 -2.44
C SER A 21 -16.51 2.40 -1.51
N ALA A 22 -17.72 2.65 -2.01
CA ALA A 22 -18.86 3.05 -1.20
C ALA A 22 -19.33 1.93 -0.25
N ILE A 23 -19.39 0.68 -0.72
CA ILE A 23 -19.72 -0.49 0.13
C ILE A 23 -18.62 -0.70 1.19
N ARG A 24 -17.35 -0.55 0.83
CA ARG A 24 -16.21 -0.63 1.73
C ARG A 24 -16.30 0.43 2.82
N ARG A 25 -16.54 1.71 2.46
CA ARG A 25 -16.74 2.84 3.38
C ARG A 25 -17.97 2.67 4.28
N ALA A 26 -19.06 2.09 3.76
CA ALA A 26 -20.26 1.82 4.55
C ALA A 26 -20.03 0.70 5.58
N ARG A 27 -19.26 -0.34 5.23
CA ARG A 27 -18.90 -1.41 6.15
C ARG A 27 -17.98 -0.92 7.27
N SER A 28 -16.97 -0.10 6.97
CA SER A 28 -16.09 0.47 7.99
C SER A 28 -16.85 1.40 8.95
N ARG A 29 -17.81 2.19 8.46
CA ARG A 29 -18.69 3.01 9.32
C ARG A 29 -19.60 2.15 10.22
N GLY A 30 -20.11 1.03 9.71
CA GLY A 30 -20.93 0.09 10.49
C GLY A 30 -20.15 -0.59 11.63
N THR A 31 -18.87 -0.89 11.42
CA THR A 31 -18.01 -1.51 12.43
C THR A 31 -17.62 -0.52 13.55
N LEU A 32 -17.44 0.77 13.21
CA LEU A 32 -17.19 1.83 14.18
C LEU A 32 -18.40 2.12 15.07
N ALA A 33 -19.64 1.92 14.56
CA ALA A 33 -20.86 2.16 15.32
C ALA A 33 -21.26 1.01 16.29
N ALA A 34 -20.70 -0.19 16.10
CA ALA A 34 -21.04 -1.38 16.88
C ALA A 34 -20.05 -1.70 18.02
N ALA A 35 -18.99 -0.92 18.19
CA ALA A 35 -17.98 -1.14 19.20
C ALA A 35 -18.35 -0.44 20.51
N GLY A 36 -19.14 -1.13 21.33
CA GLY A 36 -19.31 -0.79 22.75
C GLY A 36 -17.97 -0.84 23.49
N GLU A 37 -17.71 0.20 24.20
CA GLU A 37 -16.59 0.68 24.97
C GLU A 37 -15.91 -0.37 25.86
N THR A 38 -14.87 -1.00 25.37
CA THR A 38 -13.70 -1.35 26.17
C THR A 38 -12.51 -0.61 25.58
N PRO A 39 -11.60 0.01 26.37
CA PRO A 39 -10.39 0.62 25.82
C PRO A 39 -9.63 -0.49 25.10
N ARG A 40 -9.71 -0.51 23.76
CA ARG A 40 -8.96 -1.47 22.96
C ARG A 40 -7.50 -1.04 23.05
N ARG A 41 -6.63 -1.96 23.44
CA ARG A 41 -5.21 -1.81 23.22
C ARG A 41 -5.02 -1.37 21.78
N GLY A 42 -4.18 -0.40 21.54
CA GLY A 42 -3.84 0.10 20.24
C GLY A 42 -2.33 0.19 20.12
N PRO A 43 -1.80 0.60 18.98
CA PRO A 43 -0.36 0.76 18.80
C PRO A 43 0.25 1.79 19.76
N ASN A 44 -0.57 2.55 20.47
CA ASN A 44 -0.19 3.59 21.42
C ASN A 44 -0.20 3.13 22.89
N ASP A 45 0.10 1.88 23.18
CA ASP A 45 0.20 1.39 24.57
C ASP A 45 1.29 2.19 25.33
N PRO A 46 1.02 2.69 26.55
CA PRO A 46 1.97 3.54 27.27
C PRO A 46 3.33 2.86 27.48
N GLY A 47 4.40 3.48 27.00
CA GLY A 47 5.79 3.04 27.16
C GLY A 47 6.34 2.13 26.05
N GLY A 48 5.57 1.84 25.00
CA GLY A 48 6.02 1.07 23.84
C GLY A 48 6.32 1.95 22.62
N ILE A 49 6.98 1.36 21.61
CA ILE A 49 7.10 1.95 20.27
C ILE A 49 5.80 1.68 19.51
N ALA A 50 5.13 2.73 19.05
CA ALA A 50 3.86 2.65 18.36
C ALA A 50 4.04 2.22 16.88
N ARG A 51 3.83 0.94 16.59
CA ARG A 51 4.05 0.31 15.29
C ARG A 51 2.75 -0.17 14.67
N LEU A 52 2.43 0.28 13.47
CA LEU A 52 1.24 -0.13 12.71
C LEU A 52 1.63 -0.89 11.45
N HIS A 53 1.16 -2.13 11.31
CA HIS A 53 1.31 -2.96 10.13
C HIS A 53 -0.01 -3.01 9.35
N VAL A 54 -0.04 -2.40 8.17
CA VAL A 54 -1.24 -2.28 7.34
C VAL A 54 -1.28 -3.32 6.22
N GLY A 55 -2.48 -3.83 5.91
CA GLY A 55 -2.65 -4.85 4.88
C GLY A 55 -1.91 -6.15 5.20
N CYS A 56 -1.76 -6.46 6.49
CA CYS A 56 -0.90 -7.52 6.99
C CYS A 56 -1.21 -8.91 6.44
N GLY A 57 -2.44 -9.17 6.02
CA GLY A 57 -2.85 -10.49 5.59
C GLY A 57 -2.72 -11.56 6.69
N PRO A 58 -3.26 -12.76 6.49
CA PRO A 58 -3.28 -13.79 7.54
C PRO A 58 -1.95 -14.51 7.75
N LYS A 59 -0.95 -14.29 6.90
CA LYS A 59 0.34 -15.00 6.93
C LYS A 59 1.51 -14.16 7.44
N ASN A 60 1.35 -12.82 7.48
CA ASN A 60 2.43 -11.88 7.76
C ASN A 60 2.20 -11.12 9.07
N LEU A 61 1.55 -11.73 10.07
CA LEU A 61 1.35 -11.11 11.37
C LEU A 61 2.68 -10.92 12.09
N MET A 62 2.90 -9.72 12.62
CA MET A 62 4.11 -9.33 13.34
C MET A 62 3.78 -9.13 14.83
N ALA A 63 4.51 -9.83 15.72
CA ALA A 63 4.19 -9.88 17.15
C ALA A 63 4.25 -8.50 17.84
N ASP A 64 5.23 -7.66 17.45
CA ASP A 64 5.45 -6.34 18.05
C ASP A 64 4.78 -5.19 17.28
N TRP A 65 3.88 -5.51 16.37
CA TRP A 65 3.16 -4.58 15.54
C TRP A 65 1.66 -4.72 15.74
N TRP A 66 0.94 -3.61 15.65
CA TRP A 66 -0.52 -3.61 15.58
C TRP A 66 -0.94 -3.95 14.15
N ASN A 67 -1.40 -5.19 13.96
CA ASN A 67 -1.69 -5.75 12.65
C ASN A 67 -3.12 -5.41 12.22
N VAL A 68 -3.27 -4.71 11.10
CA VAL A 68 -4.58 -4.33 10.57
C VAL A 68 -4.76 -4.74 9.11
N ASP A 69 -5.96 -5.12 8.77
CA ASP A 69 -6.38 -5.46 7.40
C ASP A 69 -7.86 -5.09 7.24
N ILE A 70 -8.32 -4.92 6.02
CA ILE A 70 -9.74 -4.73 5.72
C ILE A 70 -10.56 -6.03 5.90
N ARG A 71 -9.89 -7.17 5.95
CA ARG A 71 -10.49 -8.50 6.11
C ARG A 71 -10.34 -8.98 7.55
N SER A 72 -11.36 -9.69 8.05
CA SER A 72 -11.29 -10.38 9.33
C SER A 72 -10.68 -11.76 9.18
N PHE A 73 -9.70 -12.10 10.03
CA PHE A 73 -9.09 -13.43 10.15
C PHE A 73 -8.49 -13.62 11.55
N LYS A 74 -8.12 -14.89 11.87
CA LYS A 74 -7.56 -15.22 13.19
C LYS A 74 -6.22 -14.51 13.42
N GLY A 75 -6.08 -13.83 14.54
CA GLY A 75 -4.83 -13.19 14.97
C GLY A 75 -4.68 -11.75 14.50
N ILE A 76 -5.63 -11.20 13.74
CA ILE A 76 -5.65 -9.77 13.42
C ILE A 76 -6.00 -8.96 14.68
N ASP A 77 -5.33 -7.83 14.88
CA ASP A 77 -5.61 -6.95 16.00
C ASP A 77 -6.86 -6.11 15.75
N GLU A 78 -6.99 -5.56 14.52
CA GLU A 78 -8.17 -4.76 14.17
C GLU A 78 -8.50 -4.83 12.67
N VAL A 79 -9.81 -4.83 12.37
CA VAL A 79 -10.32 -4.76 10.99
C VAL A 79 -10.60 -3.31 10.64
N VAL A 80 -9.79 -2.74 9.75
CA VAL A 80 -9.82 -1.31 9.42
C VAL A 80 -9.69 -1.07 7.92
N ASP A 81 -10.47 -0.13 7.40
CA ASP A 81 -10.22 0.49 6.10
C ASP A 81 -9.22 1.65 6.29
N VAL A 82 -7.96 1.42 5.94
CA VAL A 82 -6.88 2.40 6.13
C VAL A 82 -6.96 3.60 5.19
N THR A 83 -7.90 3.63 4.26
CA THR A 83 -8.21 4.82 3.44
C THR A 83 -9.18 5.78 4.13
N ALA A 84 -9.84 5.32 5.21
CA ALA A 84 -10.70 6.12 6.08
C ALA A 84 -9.89 6.79 7.22
N PRO A 85 -10.47 7.74 7.97
CA PRO A 85 -9.79 8.35 9.12
C PRO A 85 -9.37 7.32 10.17
N TRP A 86 -8.10 7.38 10.61
CA TRP A 86 -7.54 6.49 11.62
C TRP A 86 -7.82 6.97 13.04
N PRO A 87 -8.12 6.06 13.97
CA PRO A 87 -8.32 6.40 15.39
C PRO A 87 -6.99 6.63 16.13
N TRP A 88 -5.87 6.12 15.58
CA TRP A 88 -4.55 6.16 16.23
C TRP A 88 -3.85 7.51 16.04
N GLN A 89 -2.92 7.82 16.92
CA GLN A 89 -2.13 9.06 16.94
C GLN A 89 -0.68 8.74 17.34
N ASN A 90 0.24 9.62 16.99
CA ASN A 90 1.64 9.57 17.43
C ASN A 90 2.33 8.23 17.13
N LEU A 91 2.08 7.66 15.95
CA LEU A 91 2.73 6.44 15.51
C LEU A 91 4.22 6.70 15.27
N ASP A 92 5.07 5.80 15.74
CA ASP A 92 6.49 5.80 15.42
C ASP A 92 6.72 5.27 14.00
N TYR A 93 6.02 4.18 13.66
CA TYR A 93 6.17 3.48 12.39
C TYR A 93 4.85 3.06 11.78
N VAL A 94 4.80 3.14 10.45
CA VAL A 94 3.78 2.52 9.60
C VAL A 94 4.50 1.63 8.59
N TYR A 95 4.09 0.36 8.50
CA TYR A 95 4.64 -0.60 7.57
C TYR A 95 3.55 -1.23 6.71
N GLY A 96 3.82 -1.44 5.42
CA GLY A 96 2.95 -2.17 4.51
C GLY A 96 3.76 -2.89 3.44
N GLU A 97 3.61 -4.22 3.35
CA GLU A 97 4.27 -5.06 2.37
C GLU A 97 3.25 -5.60 1.37
N HIS A 98 3.55 -5.45 0.07
CA HIS A 98 2.65 -5.87 -1.01
C HIS A 98 1.20 -5.44 -0.75
N PHE A 99 1.05 -4.17 -0.40
CA PHE A 99 -0.20 -3.58 0.01
C PHE A 99 -0.60 -2.40 -0.89
N LEU A 100 0.36 -1.50 -1.18
CA LEU A 100 0.09 -0.23 -1.86
C LEU A 100 -0.46 -0.44 -3.29
N GLU A 101 0.03 -1.46 -4.00
CA GLU A 101 -0.41 -1.83 -5.35
C GLU A 101 -1.86 -2.34 -5.42
N HIS A 102 -2.44 -2.72 -4.29
CA HIS A 102 -3.85 -3.13 -4.21
C HIS A 102 -4.82 -1.96 -4.01
N LEU A 103 -4.30 -0.76 -3.86
CA LEU A 103 -5.07 0.48 -3.82
C LEU A 103 -5.06 1.15 -5.18
N GLY A 104 -6.21 1.68 -5.59
CA GLY A 104 -6.21 2.66 -6.67
C GLY A 104 -5.47 3.93 -6.24
N LEU A 105 -4.99 4.75 -7.17
CA LEU A 105 -4.14 5.89 -6.83
C LEU A 105 -4.82 6.87 -5.85
N ASP A 106 -6.13 7.12 -6.01
CA ASP A 106 -6.94 7.93 -5.09
C ASP A 106 -7.01 7.33 -3.66
N ASP A 107 -7.17 6.01 -3.56
CA ASP A 107 -7.15 5.29 -2.27
C ASP A 107 -5.75 5.28 -1.66
N ALA A 108 -4.69 5.16 -2.48
CA ALA A 108 -3.30 5.25 -2.02
C ALA A 108 -2.98 6.64 -1.45
N VAL A 109 -3.42 7.71 -2.11
CA VAL A 109 -3.30 9.09 -1.60
C VAL A 109 -4.06 9.25 -0.28
N ALA A 110 -5.27 8.71 -0.17
CA ALA A 110 -6.04 8.76 1.07
C ALA A 110 -5.33 8.02 2.22
N PHE A 111 -4.77 6.84 1.94
CA PHE A 111 -3.95 6.07 2.88
C PHE A 111 -2.71 6.86 3.33
N LEU A 112 -1.90 7.35 2.39
CA LEU A 112 -0.67 8.08 2.69
C LEU A 112 -0.94 9.35 3.49
N ARG A 113 -2.05 10.05 3.20
CA ARG A 113 -2.50 11.20 3.99
C ARG A 113 -2.79 10.80 5.45
N GLN A 114 -3.46 9.67 5.67
CA GLN A 114 -3.70 9.18 7.03
C GLN A 114 -2.39 8.81 7.72
N ALA A 115 -1.51 8.06 7.07
CA ALA A 115 -0.20 7.70 7.61
C ALA A 115 0.59 8.97 8.00
N ARG A 116 0.67 9.95 7.11
CA ARG A 116 1.32 11.23 7.33
C ARG A 116 0.76 11.98 8.55
N LEU A 117 -0.57 12.06 8.68
CA LEU A 117 -1.24 12.76 9.78
C LEU A 117 -1.06 12.05 11.14
N ARG A 118 -0.89 10.74 11.13
CA ARG A 118 -0.86 9.92 12.35
C ARG A 118 0.53 9.52 12.81
N LEU A 119 1.54 9.56 11.95
CA LEU A 119 2.93 9.50 12.37
C LEU A 119 3.23 10.67 13.30
N ARG A 120 4.04 10.47 14.34
CA ARG A 120 4.62 11.59 15.11
C ARG A 120 5.66 12.33 14.28
N PRO A 121 6.05 13.57 14.64
CA PRO A 121 7.21 14.21 14.06
C PRO A 121 8.44 13.29 14.15
N GLY A 122 9.14 13.07 13.05
CA GLY A 122 10.24 12.11 12.93
C GLY A 122 9.83 10.64 12.83
N GLY A 123 8.53 10.34 12.87
CA GLY A 123 8.00 8.97 12.59
C GLY A 123 8.17 8.59 11.13
N ARG A 124 8.31 7.29 10.85
CA ARG A 124 8.64 6.77 9.52
C ARG A 124 7.56 5.85 8.96
N ILE A 125 7.40 5.91 7.65
CA ILE A 125 6.67 4.90 6.88
C ILE A 125 7.65 4.06 6.08
N ARG A 126 7.44 2.73 6.03
CA ARG A 126 8.12 1.81 5.14
C ARG A 126 7.11 1.06 4.30
N LEU A 127 7.30 1.08 2.99
CA LEU A 127 6.44 0.38 2.02
C LEU A 127 7.27 -0.51 1.12
N SER A 128 6.72 -1.67 0.81
CA SER A 128 7.28 -2.62 -0.12
C SER A 128 6.23 -2.90 -1.19
N THR A 129 6.58 -2.70 -2.48
CA THR A 129 5.65 -2.81 -3.60
C THR A 129 6.35 -3.25 -4.88
N PRO A 130 5.71 -4.02 -5.78
CA PRO A 130 6.31 -4.42 -7.05
C PRO A 130 6.76 -3.22 -7.89
N GLY A 131 7.95 -3.32 -8.47
CA GLY A 131 8.53 -2.29 -9.33
C GLY A 131 7.97 -2.34 -10.74
N LEU A 132 7.46 -1.22 -11.23
CA LEU A 132 6.98 -1.09 -12.61
C LEU A 132 8.14 -1.32 -13.59
N GLU A 133 9.34 -0.81 -13.29
CA GLU A 133 10.53 -0.95 -14.13
C GLU A 133 10.91 -2.42 -14.32
N TRP A 134 10.85 -3.20 -13.23
CA TRP A 134 11.11 -4.64 -13.31
C TRP A 134 10.09 -5.37 -14.19
N VAL A 135 8.81 -5.04 -14.06
CA VAL A 135 7.74 -5.61 -14.88
C VAL A 135 7.98 -5.30 -16.35
N TRP A 136 8.31 -4.05 -16.67
CA TRP A 136 8.56 -3.61 -18.02
C TRP A 136 9.76 -4.32 -18.65
N GLN A 137 10.86 -4.42 -17.92
CA GLN A 137 12.11 -5.01 -18.42
C GLN A 137 12.05 -6.54 -18.55
N THR A 138 11.29 -7.20 -17.70
CA THR A 138 11.34 -8.67 -17.60
C THR A 138 10.13 -9.37 -18.18
N HIS A 139 8.98 -8.69 -18.27
CA HIS A 139 7.73 -9.31 -18.68
C HIS A 139 7.32 -8.96 -20.10
N PHE A 140 7.95 -8.00 -20.71
CA PHE A 140 7.67 -7.60 -22.08
C PHE A 140 8.93 -7.31 -22.86
N LYS A 141 9.23 -8.15 -23.85
CA LYS A 141 10.27 -7.90 -24.83
C LYS A 141 9.62 -7.47 -26.13
N ALA A 142 10.05 -6.32 -26.65
CA ALA A 142 9.50 -5.75 -27.87
C ALA A 142 9.86 -6.54 -29.15
N ASP A 143 10.71 -7.55 -29.05
CA ASP A 143 11.08 -8.44 -30.15
C ASP A 143 9.92 -9.39 -30.45
N GLN A 144 9.19 -9.09 -31.53
CA GLN A 144 8.02 -9.86 -31.95
C GLN A 144 8.37 -11.27 -32.46
N ASP A 145 9.60 -11.53 -32.80
CA ASP A 145 10.10 -12.85 -33.23
C ASP A 145 10.58 -13.71 -32.06
N ALA A 146 10.54 -13.16 -30.83
CA ALA A 146 10.94 -13.90 -29.66
C ALA A 146 9.97 -15.05 -29.37
N PRO A 147 10.45 -16.27 -29.10
CA PRO A 147 9.60 -17.46 -28.90
C PRO A 147 8.67 -17.36 -27.70
N ASN A 148 8.89 -16.38 -26.83
CA ASN A 148 8.15 -16.20 -25.56
C ASN A 148 7.16 -15.03 -25.55
N VAL A 149 6.96 -14.31 -26.68
CA VAL A 149 6.13 -13.09 -26.73
C VAL A 149 4.70 -13.31 -26.18
N VAL A 150 4.09 -14.46 -26.45
CA VAL A 150 2.76 -14.80 -25.95
C VAL A 150 2.78 -14.94 -24.41
N THR A 151 3.77 -15.67 -23.91
CA THR A 151 3.95 -15.86 -22.46
C THR A 151 4.27 -14.53 -21.77
N ASP A 152 5.09 -13.69 -22.37
CA ASP A 152 5.43 -12.36 -21.83
C ASP A 152 4.22 -11.43 -21.82
N THR A 153 3.35 -11.52 -22.82
CA THR A 153 2.06 -10.83 -22.79
C THR A 153 1.21 -11.25 -21.58
N TYR A 154 1.12 -12.56 -21.28
CA TYR A 154 0.41 -13.03 -20.10
C TYR A 154 1.07 -12.58 -18.80
N ARG A 155 2.40 -12.61 -18.72
CA ARG A 155 3.15 -12.16 -17.53
C ARG A 155 2.95 -10.68 -17.26
N ALA A 156 3.05 -9.82 -18.28
CA ALA A 156 2.81 -8.39 -18.14
C ALA A 156 1.37 -8.13 -17.64
N ASN A 157 0.37 -8.74 -18.27
CA ASN A 157 -1.01 -8.60 -17.83
C ASN A 157 -1.27 -9.17 -16.42
N ARG A 158 -0.55 -10.24 -16.04
CA ARG A 158 -0.61 -10.76 -14.67
C ARG A 158 -0.07 -9.76 -13.67
N ALA A 159 1.04 -9.06 -13.99
CA ALA A 159 1.61 -8.05 -13.12
C ALA A 159 0.63 -6.87 -12.89
N PHE A 160 -0.07 -6.42 -13.95
CA PHE A 160 -1.03 -5.31 -13.85
C PHE A 160 -2.40 -5.71 -13.27
N HIS A 161 -2.84 -6.95 -13.47
CA HIS A 161 -4.22 -7.36 -13.17
C HIS A 161 -4.31 -8.59 -12.27
N GLY A 162 -3.19 -9.29 -12.07
CA GLY A 162 -3.11 -10.43 -11.17
C GLY A 162 -3.16 -10.00 -9.70
N TRP A 163 -3.46 -10.93 -8.83
CA TRP A 163 -3.50 -10.74 -7.38
C TRP A 163 -4.36 -9.58 -6.88
N GLY A 164 -5.07 -8.87 -7.75
CA GLY A 164 -5.88 -7.72 -7.39
C GLY A 164 -5.14 -6.39 -7.43
N HIS A 165 -4.02 -6.31 -8.16
CA HIS A 165 -3.31 -5.05 -8.37
C HIS A 165 -4.22 -4.03 -9.06
N GLU A 166 -4.14 -2.79 -8.61
CA GLU A 166 -4.86 -1.66 -9.16
C GLU A 166 -3.92 -0.58 -9.71
N PHE A 167 -2.69 -0.49 -9.20
CA PHE A 167 -1.67 0.44 -9.65
C PHE A 167 -0.27 -0.12 -9.41
N LEU A 168 0.64 -0.01 -10.38
CA LEU A 168 2.05 -0.34 -10.24
C LEU A 168 2.89 0.93 -10.20
N TYR A 169 3.86 0.95 -9.32
CA TYR A 169 4.67 2.13 -9.01
C TYR A 169 6.06 2.02 -9.62
N SER A 170 6.49 3.07 -10.32
CA SER A 170 7.91 3.28 -10.62
C SER A 170 8.59 3.97 -9.43
N ARG A 171 9.91 3.82 -9.32
CA ARG A 171 10.69 4.50 -8.29
C ARG A 171 10.51 6.03 -8.32
N PRO A 172 10.64 6.72 -9.48
CA PRO A 172 10.42 8.17 -9.53
C PRO A 172 9.01 8.59 -9.11
N PHE A 173 8.00 7.76 -9.44
CA PHE A 173 6.64 8.06 -9.04
C PHE A 173 6.41 7.88 -7.53
N LEU A 174 7.04 6.89 -6.89
CA LEU A 174 7.01 6.74 -5.43
C LEU A 174 7.67 7.93 -4.73
N GLU A 175 8.83 8.39 -5.23
CA GLU A 175 9.50 9.60 -4.72
C GLU A 175 8.59 10.83 -4.82
N HIS A 176 7.98 11.04 -5.99
CA HIS A 176 7.05 12.14 -6.24
C HIS A 176 5.82 12.05 -5.31
N LEU A 177 5.18 10.88 -5.22
CA LEU A 177 3.98 10.65 -4.42
C LEU A 177 4.24 10.91 -2.93
N LEU A 178 5.33 10.35 -2.38
CA LEU A 178 5.66 10.52 -0.96
C LEU A 178 6.02 11.98 -0.65
N GLY A 179 6.78 12.65 -1.52
CA GLY A 179 7.10 14.07 -1.40
C GLY A 179 5.86 14.96 -1.47
N ALA A 180 4.93 14.70 -2.40
CA ALA A 180 3.67 15.42 -2.51
C ALA A 180 2.77 15.24 -1.27
N MET A 181 2.92 14.12 -0.55
CA MET A 181 2.28 13.90 0.74
C MET A 181 3.01 14.59 1.90
N GLY A 182 4.06 15.40 1.64
CA GLY A 182 4.82 16.12 2.66
C GLY A 182 5.68 15.21 3.53
N LEU A 183 6.06 14.05 3.00
CA LEU A 183 7.07 13.19 3.61
C LEU A 183 8.46 13.56 3.05
N THR A 184 9.47 13.47 3.87
CA THR A 184 10.86 13.77 3.53
C THR A 184 11.75 12.55 3.69
N ASP A 185 13.03 12.69 3.38
CA ASP A 185 14.03 11.63 3.53
C ASP A 185 13.57 10.33 2.86
N VAL A 186 13.15 10.46 1.59
CA VAL A 186 12.70 9.31 0.81
C VAL A 186 13.92 8.50 0.37
N HIS A 187 14.08 7.30 0.95
CA HIS A 187 15.19 6.40 0.67
C HIS A 187 14.69 5.03 0.23
N PHE A 188 15.41 4.43 -0.71
CA PHE A 188 15.17 3.06 -1.19
C PHE A 188 16.26 2.15 -0.65
N PHE A 189 15.84 1.05 -0.04
CA PHE A 189 16.73 0.07 0.57
C PHE A 189 16.66 -1.27 -0.14
N ALA A 190 17.72 -2.06 -0.02
CA ALA A 190 17.66 -3.46 -0.40
C ALA A 190 16.74 -4.25 0.56
N TYR A 191 16.42 -5.49 0.17
CA TYR A 191 15.59 -6.37 0.98
C TYR A 191 16.17 -6.54 2.39
N GLY A 192 15.35 -6.31 3.39
CA GLY A 192 15.72 -6.42 4.80
C GLY A 192 16.62 -5.31 5.34
N GLU A 193 17.09 -4.38 4.49
CA GLU A 193 17.96 -3.29 4.90
C GLU A 193 17.18 -2.04 5.31
N SER A 194 17.72 -1.32 6.29
CA SER A 194 17.28 0.01 6.72
C SER A 194 18.36 0.65 7.59
N ASP A 195 18.42 1.97 7.61
CA ASP A 195 19.23 2.73 8.58
C ASP A 195 18.63 2.64 10.00
N ASP A 196 17.31 2.46 10.10
CA ASP A 196 16.60 2.29 11.36
C ASP A 196 16.52 0.80 11.75
N PRO A 197 17.07 0.41 12.91
CA PRO A 197 17.01 -0.98 13.37
C PRO A 197 15.58 -1.55 13.49
N ASN A 198 14.58 -0.69 13.74
CA ASN A 198 13.18 -1.11 13.87
C ASN A 198 12.50 -1.43 12.53
N LEU A 199 13.14 -1.04 11.42
CA LEU A 199 12.63 -1.27 10.07
C LEU A 199 13.42 -2.31 9.29
N ARG A 200 14.41 -2.97 9.92
CA ARG A 200 15.19 -4.05 9.30
C ARG A 200 14.45 -5.37 9.33
N ASN A 201 14.64 -6.16 8.27
CA ASN A 201 14.17 -7.55 8.15
C ASN A 201 12.65 -7.68 8.37
N LEU A 202 11.86 -6.71 7.89
CA LEU A 202 10.41 -6.75 8.00
C LEU A 202 9.77 -7.53 6.86
N GLU A 203 10.37 -7.52 5.66
CA GLU A 203 9.81 -8.13 4.48
C GLU A 203 9.78 -9.65 4.57
N MET A 204 8.65 -10.25 4.17
CA MET A 204 8.43 -11.68 4.11
C MET A 204 8.49 -12.23 2.68
N HIS A 205 8.36 -11.36 1.66
CA HIS A 205 8.47 -11.71 0.25
C HIS A 205 9.88 -11.40 -0.26
N GLY A 206 10.59 -12.41 -0.75
CA GLY A 206 11.95 -12.24 -1.25
C GLY A 206 12.03 -11.25 -2.42
N THR A 207 13.06 -10.43 -2.41
CA THR A 207 13.39 -9.53 -3.51
C THR A 207 14.44 -10.17 -4.40
N TYR A 208 14.18 -10.22 -5.72
CA TYR A 208 15.12 -10.71 -6.72
C TYR A 208 15.70 -9.50 -7.47
N VAL A 209 17.02 -9.42 -7.52
CA VAL A 209 17.72 -8.49 -8.40
C VAL A 209 17.89 -9.17 -9.75
N ILE A 210 17.44 -8.50 -10.79
CA ILE A 210 17.55 -9.01 -12.16
C ILE A 210 18.77 -8.38 -12.86
N THR A 211 19.18 -9.01 -13.93
CA THR A 211 20.38 -8.74 -14.74
C THR A 211 20.65 -7.27 -15.06
N ASP A 212 19.66 -6.40 -15.00
CA ASP A 212 19.79 -4.97 -15.32
C ASP A 212 19.78 -4.05 -14.08
N GLY A 213 19.93 -4.63 -12.89
CA GLY A 213 19.99 -3.86 -11.63
C GLY A 213 18.66 -3.36 -11.08
N TRP A 214 17.53 -3.74 -11.71
CA TRP A 214 16.19 -3.38 -11.20
C TRP A 214 15.66 -4.46 -10.26
N PRO A 215 15.34 -4.13 -9.00
CA PRO A 215 14.71 -5.06 -8.10
C PRO A 215 13.24 -5.29 -8.50
N ASN A 216 12.74 -6.50 -8.28
CA ASN A 216 11.32 -6.79 -8.51
C ASN A 216 10.38 -6.09 -7.52
N VAL A 217 10.91 -5.65 -6.39
CA VAL A 217 10.18 -4.95 -5.32
C VAL A 217 10.98 -3.72 -4.90
N TRP A 218 10.33 -2.59 -4.85
CA TRP A 218 10.84 -1.37 -4.22
C TRP A 218 10.52 -1.40 -2.73
N ASN A 219 11.56 -1.28 -1.89
CA ASN A 219 11.43 -1.05 -0.45
C ASN A 219 11.78 0.42 -0.20
N VAL A 220 10.79 1.21 0.10
CA VAL A 220 10.93 2.67 0.27
C VAL A 220 10.58 3.08 1.69
N GLU A 221 11.38 3.96 2.26
CA GLU A 221 11.11 4.64 3.53
C GLU A 221 10.96 6.14 3.31
N ALA A 222 10.14 6.75 4.14
CA ALA A 222 10.01 8.20 4.21
C ALA A 222 9.67 8.64 5.63
N THR A 223 10.03 9.88 5.97
CA THR A 223 9.91 10.44 7.32
C THR A 223 8.89 11.56 7.36
N ARG A 224 8.07 11.61 8.39
CA ARG A 224 7.31 12.82 8.71
C ARG A 224 8.27 13.88 9.26
N PRO A 225 8.43 15.08 8.64
CA PRO A 225 9.32 16.12 9.15
C PRO A 225 8.90 16.59 10.54
N ALA A 226 9.88 17.05 11.32
CA ALA A 226 9.67 17.56 12.67
C ALA A 226 8.94 18.90 12.67
N ASP A 227 9.29 19.77 11.72
CA ASP A 227 8.76 21.12 11.58
C ASP A 227 7.67 21.14 10.52
N ASP A 228 6.42 20.96 10.97
CA ASP A 228 5.36 20.58 10.05
C ASP A 228 4.20 21.56 9.95
N VAL A 229 4.25 22.40 8.93
CA VAL A 229 3.10 23.18 8.44
C VAL A 229 2.62 22.65 7.08
N TRP A 230 2.62 21.31 6.90
CA TRP A 230 2.20 20.73 5.63
C TRP A 230 0.71 20.97 5.35
N GLN A 231 0.46 21.56 4.19
CA GLN A 231 -0.86 21.61 3.57
C GLN A 231 -0.85 20.74 2.31
N PRO A 232 -1.87 19.92 2.06
CA PRO A 232 -1.99 19.21 0.80
C PRO A 232 -1.91 20.21 -0.35
N SER A 233 -1.01 19.98 -1.33
CA SER A 233 -1.02 20.84 -2.50
C SER A 233 -2.28 20.57 -3.31
N SER A 234 -3.01 21.64 -3.63
CA SER A 234 -4.16 21.54 -4.54
C SER A 234 -3.70 21.04 -5.93
N GLU A 235 -2.51 21.45 -6.35
CA GLU A 235 -1.91 21.07 -7.62
C GLU A 235 -1.77 19.54 -7.79
N PHE A 236 -1.29 18.84 -6.75
CA PHE A 236 -1.17 17.38 -6.78
C PHE A 236 -2.55 16.69 -6.80
N ALA A 237 -3.52 17.21 -6.04
CA ALA A 237 -4.88 16.69 -6.08
C ALA A 237 -5.52 16.89 -7.47
N ASP A 238 -5.28 18.05 -8.09
CA ASP A 238 -5.74 18.37 -9.44
C ASP A 238 -5.04 17.52 -10.51
N GLU A 239 -3.75 17.20 -10.33
CA GLU A 239 -3.01 16.27 -11.20
C GLU A 239 -3.64 14.87 -11.16
N ILE A 240 -3.88 14.31 -9.98
CA ILE A 240 -4.51 13.00 -9.84
C ILE A 240 -5.91 12.99 -10.46
N GLU A 241 -6.70 14.03 -10.22
CA GLU A 241 -8.05 14.14 -10.78
C GLU A 241 -8.02 14.22 -12.32
N ARG A 242 -7.15 15.03 -12.90
CA ARG A 242 -7.06 15.20 -14.35
C ARG A 242 -6.43 14.02 -15.05
N GLU A 243 -5.22 13.62 -14.60
CA GLU A 243 -4.39 12.69 -15.34
C GLU A 243 -4.81 11.25 -15.07
N PHE A 244 -5.06 10.90 -13.82
CA PHE A 244 -5.37 9.53 -13.50
C PHE A 244 -6.87 9.23 -13.51
N VAL A 245 -7.67 10.01 -12.79
CA VAL A 245 -9.10 9.70 -12.65
C VAL A 245 -9.84 9.93 -13.98
N ARG A 246 -9.61 11.05 -14.62
CA ARG A 246 -10.29 11.37 -15.89
C ARG A 246 -9.66 10.63 -17.07
N TYR A 247 -8.38 10.84 -17.33
CA TYR A 247 -7.72 10.30 -18.51
C TYR A 247 -7.51 8.79 -18.45
N VAL A 248 -6.86 8.28 -17.40
CA VAL A 248 -6.52 6.85 -17.31
C VAL A 248 -7.73 5.99 -16.97
N ARG A 249 -8.56 6.41 -16.03
CA ARG A 249 -9.71 5.61 -15.57
C ARG A 249 -10.94 5.73 -16.44
N SER A 250 -11.29 6.92 -16.87
CA SER A 250 -12.51 7.16 -17.64
C SER A 250 -12.30 7.29 -19.14
N GLY A 251 -11.06 7.48 -19.57
CA GLY A 251 -10.70 7.61 -20.99
C GLY A 251 -11.09 8.96 -21.60
N HIS A 252 -11.25 10.03 -20.78
CA HIS A 252 -11.68 11.35 -21.23
C HIS A 252 -10.72 12.45 -20.82
#